data_0ff366a485dedb1caf533554c4a3dbd5
#
_entry.id   0ff366a485dedb1caf533554c4a3dbd5
#
_cell.length_a   1.000
_cell.length_b   1.000
_cell.length_c   1.000
_cell.angle_alpha   90.00
_cell.angle_beta   90.00
_cell.angle_gamma   90.00
#
_symmetry.space_group_name_H-M   'P 1'
#
loop_
_entity.id
_entity.type
_entity.pdbx_description
1 polymer ?
#
loop_
_entity_poly.entity_id
_entity_poly.type
_entity_poly.pdbx_seq_one_letter_code
_entity_poly.pdbx_strand_id
1 'polypeptide(L)'
;MDATEITAAVAARGADEAPFVNLRDPAKRLGPDGQPAVSRRARIWEDVPDEKWNDWRWQLSKRLNTLEDLEQVLNLTDDEREGLSAPDKFRVDVTPYFVSLIDPDDPDDPIRRQVIPVGSELRAFTGMMEDSLAEDRHSPVPGLVHRYPDRVLMLITTQCASYCRYCTRSRIVGDATQNFNRRELEAQLEYIRRTPQVRDVLISGGDGLTLAPKLLESALRGLREIAHVEIIRIGSRVPVFMPQRIDDELCEMLQKYHPMWLNIHVNHPNEMTPELARACDKLSRAGIPLGNQSVLLAGVNDCVHIQRDLVQKLVEIRVRPYYIYQCDLVEGAGHFRTPVGKGLEIIEGLRGHTSGYAVPQYIVDAPGGGGKIPVMPNYLISYSDHKVVLRNYEGYITTYEEPTSYTPHDRAGCAWCQNPRPEPGQEGITGLLDGKKMWIEPAGFIETHARGNEEAHRLQDPSKWVPYGVGALEGQAGQPLPVLQSGAAGGDTGGASAGSPSGASAYGPGEEPRPAEGQPNATANHELL
;
A
#
# COMPACT_ATOMS: atom_id res chain seq x y z
N MET A 1 -19.10 -32.59 16.62
CA MET A 1 -19.53 -32.15 17.96
C MET A 1 -20.57 -31.07 17.75
N ASP A 2 -21.76 -31.27 18.30
CA ASP A 2 -22.80 -30.24 18.22
C ASP A 2 -22.57 -29.14 19.28
N ALA A 3 -23.33 -28.06 19.19
CA ALA A 3 -23.18 -26.92 20.11
C ALA A 3 -23.41 -27.32 21.59
N THR A 4 -24.17 -28.35 21.83
CA THR A 4 -24.51 -28.86 23.17
C THR A 4 -23.34 -29.62 23.78
N GLU A 5 -22.62 -30.41 22.97
CA GLU A 5 -21.39 -31.12 23.39
C GLU A 5 -20.26 -30.14 23.71
N ILE A 6 -20.15 -29.05 22.92
CA ILE A 6 -19.18 -27.98 23.18
C ILE A 6 -19.49 -27.23 24.48
N THR A 7 -20.77 -26.94 24.74
CA THR A 7 -21.20 -26.25 25.97
C THR A 7 -20.99 -27.14 27.20
N ALA A 8 -21.27 -28.43 27.10
CA ALA A 8 -21.03 -29.39 28.19
C ALA A 8 -19.54 -29.58 28.49
N ALA A 9 -18.69 -29.60 27.46
CA ALA A 9 -17.23 -29.69 27.60
C ALA A 9 -16.63 -28.43 28.24
N VAL A 10 -17.20 -27.25 27.96
CA VAL A 10 -16.77 -25.96 28.57
C VAL A 10 -17.22 -25.90 30.05
N ALA A 11 -18.43 -26.39 30.38
CA ALA A 11 -18.95 -26.37 31.74
C ALA A 11 -18.27 -27.38 32.70
N ALA A 12 -17.63 -28.42 32.15
CA ALA A 12 -16.92 -29.45 32.91
C ALA A 12 -15.48 -29.06 33.29
N ARG A 13 -14.97 -27.94 32.82
CA ARG A 13 -13.60 -27.49 33.09
C ARG A 13 -13.52 -26.73 34.41
N GLY A 14 -12.73 -27.25 35.32
CA GLY A 14 -12.43 -26.59 36.61
C GLY A 14 -11.53 -25.35 36.39
N ALA A 15 -11.46 -24.48 37.37
CA ALA A 15 -10.70 -23.18 37.32
C ALA A 15 -9.18 -23.34 37.11
N ASP A 16 -8.64 -24.55 37.14
CA ASP A 16 -7.20 -24.85 36.99
C ASP A 16 -6.84 -25.44 35.61
N GLU A 17 -7.78 -25.50 34.65
CA GLU A 17 -7.46 -26.01 33.30
C GLU A 17 -6.72 -24.93 32.46
N ALA A 18 -5.78 -25.46 31.63
CA ALA A 18 -5.03 -24.65 30.65
C ALA A 18 -5.95 -23.72 29.86
N PRO A 19 -5.49 -22.49 29.55
CA PRO A 19 -6.32 -21.51 28.86
C PRO A 19 -6.87 -22.07 27.55
N PHE A 20 -8.13 -21.75 27.26
CA PHE A 20 -8.83 -22.21 26.04
C PHE A 20 -7.93 -22.01 24.81
N VAL A 21 -7.62 -23.09 24.11
CA VAL A 21 -6.83 -23.07 22.87
C VAL A 21 -7.79 -23.01 21.70
N ASN A 22 -7.83 -21.89 21.00
CA ASN A 22 -8.56 -21.76 19.75
C ASN A 22 -7.83 -22.54 18.65
N LEU A 23 -8.34 -23.73 18.30
CA LEU A 23 -7.77 -24.58 17.25
C LEU A 23 -7.87 -23.98 15.84
N ARG A 24 -8.66 -22.92 15.67
CA ARG A 24 -8.74 -22.14 14.41
C ARG A 24 -7.72 -21.01 14.33
N ASP A 25 -6.94 -20.78 15.38
CA ASP A 25 -5.87 -19.78 15.38
C ASP A 25 -4.77 -20.18 14.37
N PRO A 26 -4.56 -19.42 13.29
CA PRO A 26 -3.57 -19.78 12.27
C PRO A 26 -2.14 -19.91 12.82
N ALA A 27 -1.81 -19.17 13.89
CA ALA A 27 -0.51 -19.23 14.54
C ALA A 27 -0.27 -20.55 15.29
N LYS A 28 -1.36 -21.28 15.62
CA LYS A 28 -1.32 -22.55 16.34
C LYS A 28 -1.72 -23.74 15.48
N ARG A 29 -1.78 -23.54 14.15
CA ARG A 29 -2.12 -24.63 13.22
C ARG A 29 -1.11 -25.76 13.35
N LEU A 30 -1.62 -26.98 13.47
CA LEU A 30 -0.81 -28.19 13.51
C LEU A 30 -0.78 -28.87 12.14
N GLY A 31 0.34 -29.48 11.82
CA GLY A 31 0.49 -30.38 10.68
C GLY A 31 -0.16 -31.75 10.92
N PRO A 32 -0.14 -32.64 9.91
CA PRO A 32 -0.67 -33.99 10.01
C PRO A 32 0.01 -34.84 11.09
N ASP A 33 1.21 -34.52 11.46
CA ASP A 33 2.04 -35.17 12.49
C ASP A 33 1.80 -34.62 13.91
N GLY A 34 0.88 -33.66 14.06
CA GLY A 34 0.59 -33.00 15.34
C GLY A 34 1.63 -31.97 15.79
N GLN A 35 2.67 -31.73 14.97
CA GLN A 35 3.64 -30.65 15.20
C GLN A 35 3.12 -29.33 14.60
N PRO A 36 3.70 -28.15 14.98
CA PRO A 36 3.36 -26.89 14.35
C PRO A 36 3.48 -26.97 12.83
N ALA A 37 2.45 -26.57 12.11
CA ALA A 37 2.47 -26.57 10.65
C ALA A 37 3.61 -25.68 10.14
N VAL A 38 4.33 -26.17 9.14
CA VAL A 38 5.45 -25.49 8.50
C VAL A 38 5.28 -25.49 6.98
N SER A 39 5.84 -24.48 6.34
CA SER A 39 5.86 -24.39 4.88
C SER A 39 6.84 -25.40 4.28
N ARG A 40 6.60 -25.79 3.04
CA ARG A 40 7.50 -26.63 2.26
C ARG A 40 8.90 -25.97 2.18
N ARG A 41 9.94 -26.80 2.20
CA ARG A 41 11.30 -26.40 1.80
C ARG A 41 11.57 -26.88 0.37
N ALA A 42 12.31 -26.11 -0.39
CA ALA A 42 12.79 -26.59 -1.67
C ALA A 42 13.76 -27.76 -1.47
N ARG A 43 13.80 -28.67 -2.44
CA ARG A 43 14.51 -29.97 -2.37
C ARG A 43 15.97 -29.85 -1.90
N ILE A 44 16.66 -28.81 -2.33
CA ILE A 44 18.09 -28.60 -1.97
C ILE A 44 18.29 -28.30 -0.47
N TRP A 45 17.23 -28.02 0.31
CA TRP A 45 17.27 -27.70 1.73
C TRP A 45 16.45 -28.66 2.60
N GLU A 46 15.94 -29.76 2.04
CA GLU A 46 15.15 -30.75 2.82
C GLU A 46 15.97 -31.32 3.98
N ASP A 47 17.29 -31.54 3.78
CA ASP A 47 18.19 -32.10 4.79
C ASP A 47 18.82 -31.04 5.73
N VAL A 48 18.46 -29.76 5.60
CA VAL A 48 18.96 -28.71 6.50
C VAL A 48 18.29 -28.85 7.86
N PRO A 49 19.06 -28.99 8.97
CA PRO A 49 18.48 -29.08 10.32
C PRO A 49 17.58 -27.88 10.64
N ASP A 50 16.50 -28.12 11.39
CA ASP A 50 15.51 -27.10 11.74
C ASP A 50 16.10 -25.92 12.49
N GLU A 51 17.02 -26.14 13.40
CA GLU A 51 17.74 -25.09 14.13
C GLU A 51 18.43 -24.12 13.18
N LYS A 52 19.05 -24.66 12.13
CA LYS A 52 19.75 -23.87 11.12
C LYS A 52 18.79 -23.18 10.15
N TRP A 53 17.74 -23.89 9.73
CA TRP A 53 16.69 -23.33 8.87
C TRP A 53 15.96 -22.16 9.54
N ASN A 54 15.74 -22.27 10.83
CA ASN A 54 15.06 -21.25 11.63
C ASN A 54 16.00 -20.14 12.15
N ASP A 55 17.30 -20.20 11.85
CA ASP A 55 18.23 -19.07 12.09
C ASP A 55 18.10 -18.03 10.96
N TRP A 56 17.60 -16.86 11.27
CA TRP A 56 17.43 -15.77 10.30
C TRP A 56 18.79 -15.31 9.72
N ARG A 57 19.90 -15.44 10.44
CA ARG A 57 21.24 -15.09 9.94
C ARG A 57 21.66 -16.07 8.85
N TRP A 58 21.32 -17.35 9.02
CA TRP A 58 21.53 -18.36 7.99
C TRP A 58 20.68 -18.04 6.75
N GLN A 59 19.41 -17.69 6.91
CA GLN A 59 18.54 -17.29 5.80
C GLN A 59 19.13 -16.12 5.00
N LEU A 60 19.61 -15.07 5.68
CA LEU A 60 20.27 -13.94 5.03
C LEU A 60 21.59 -14.34 4.33
N SER A 61 22.39 -15.23 4.93
CA SER A 61 23.67 -15.66 4.39
C SER A 61 23.56 -16.59 3.18
N LYS A 62 22.38 -17.21 3.00
CA LYS A 62 22.10 -18.21 1.96
C LYS A 62 21.09 -17.72 0.93
N ARG A 63 20.94 -16.41 0.80
CA ARG A 63 20.12 -15.83 -0.26
C ARG A 63 20.64 -16.23 -1.63
N LEU A 64 19.72 -16.47 -2.54
CA LEU A 64 20.00 -16.74 -3.93
C LEU A 64 20.09 -15.41 -4.66
N ASN A 65 21.18 -15.14 -5.34
CA ASN A 65 21.41 -13.84 -5.98
C ASN A 65 22.08 -13.94 -7.36
N THR A 66 22.29 -15.14 -7.87
CA THR A 66 22.80 -15.40 -9.22
C THR A 66 21.84 -16.24 -10.02
N LEU A 67 22.01 -16.24 -11.35
CA LEU A 67 21.27 -17.11 -12.25
C LEU A 67 21.43 -18.58 -11.85
N GLU A 68 22.68 -19.00 -11.60
CA GLU A 68 23.05 -20.37 -11.25
C GLU A 68 22.42 -20.80 -9.91
N ASP A 69 22.31 -19.90 -8.95
CA ASP A 69 21.63 -20.20 -7.68
C ASP A 69 20.13 -20.46 -7.91
N LEU A 70 19.48 -19.60 -8.69
CA LEU A 70 18.05 -19.70 -8.96
C LEU A 70 17.68 -20.93 -9.78
N GLU A 71 18.54 -21.34 -10.74
CA GLU A 71 18.36 -22.56 -11.51
C GLU A 71 18.42 -23.85 -10.68
N GLN A 72 18.96 -23.82 -9.48
CA GLN A 72 18.95 -24.96 -8.57
C GLN A 72 17.55 -25.22 -7.97
N VAL A 73 16.68 -24.22 -8.00
CA VAL A 73 15.38 -24.26 -7.31
C VAL A 73 14.17 -23.94 -8.21
N LEU A 74 14.41 -23.28 -9.36
CA LEU A 74 13.35 -22.86 -10.29
C LEU A 74 13.69 -23.29 -11.73
N ASN A 75 12.67 -23.68 -12.48
CA ASN A 75 12.78 -23.83 -13.93
C ASN A 75 12.57 -22.45 -14.60
N LEU A 76 13.68 -21.73 -14.83
CA LEU A 76 13.65 -20.37 -15.34
C LEU A 76 13.24 -20.33 -16.82
N THR A 77 12.43 -19.35 -17.18
CA THR A 77 12.06 -19.02 -18.57
C THR A 77 13.17 -18.20 -19.25
N ASP A 78 13.11 -18.08 -20.58
CA ASP A 78 14.04 -17.24 -21.33
C ASP A 78 13.91 -15.75 -20.95
N ASP A 79 12.67 -15.26 -20.66
CA ASP A 79 12.41 -13.89 -20.23
C ASP A 79 13.02 -13.59 -18.84
N GLU A 80 12.98 -14.55 -17.92
CA GLU A 80 13.63 -14.43 -16.62
C GLU A 80 15.17 -14.46 -16.74
N ARG A 81 15.72 -15.31 -17.65
CA ARG A 81 17.15 -15.32 -17.94
C ARG A 81 17.60 -13.97 -18.53
N GLU A 82 16.78 -13.36 -19.41
CA GLU A 82 17.02 -12.02 -19.92
C GLU A 82 17.06 -10.99 -18.79
N GLY A 83 16.07 -11.00 -17.89
CA GLY A 83 16.05 -10.12 -16.72
C GLY A 83 17.25 -10.27 -15.81
N LEU A 84 17.64 -11.51 -15.52
CA LEU A 84 18.81 -11.85 -14.71
C LEU A 84 20.17 -11.50 -15.38
N SER A 85 20.19 -11.32 -16.70
CA SER A 85 21.40 -10.93 -17.44
C SER A 85 21.82 -9.46 -17.21
N ALA A 86 20.99 -8.65 -16.57
CA ALA A 86 21.22 -7.23 -16.28
C ALA A 86 21.39 -6.93 -14.77
N PRO A 87 22.34 -7.56 -14.06
CA PRO A 87 22.47 -7.47 -12.59
C PRO A 87 22.78 -6.05 -12.09
N ASP A 88 23.39 -5.22 -12.92
CA ASP A 88 23.68 -3.81 -12.57
C ASP A 88 22.40 -2.96 -12.48
N LYS A 89 21.37 -3.34 -13.22
CA LYS A 89 20.06 -2.67 -13.19
C LYS A 89 19.10 -3.30 -12.19
N PHE A 90 19.04 -4.62 -12.17
CA PHE A 90 18.03 -5.36 -11.42
C PHE A 90 18.70 -6.40 -10.52
N ARG A 91 19.11 -5.94 -9.35
CA ARG A 91 19.64 -6.85 -8.33
C ARG A 91 18.56 -7.82 -7.89
N VAL A 92 18.95 -9.07 -7.72
CA VAL A 92 18.11 -10.14 -7.16
C VAL A 92 18.75 -10.64 -5.88
N ASP A 93 17.95 -10.80 -4.85
CA ASP A 93 18.27 -11.52 -3.62
C ASP A 93 16.98 -12.14 -3.12
N VAL A 94 16.94 -13.45 -2.89
CA VAL A 94 15.77 -14.13 -2.36
C VAL A 94 16.20 -15.08 -1.25
N THR A 95 15.53 -15.04 -0.09
CA THR A 95 15.84 -15.96 1.01
C THR A 95 15.47 -17.39 0.66
N PRO A 96 16.17 -18.41 1.18
CA PRO A 96 15.80 -19.83 1.02
C PRO A 96 14.37 -20.13 1.42
N TYR A 97 13.89 -19.51 2.51
CA TYR A 97 12.52 -19.65 2.94
C TYR A 97 11.52 -19.15 1.88
N PHE A 98 11.71 -17.92 1.39
CA PHE A 98 10.73 -17.30 0.51
C PHE A 98 10.70 -17.94 -0.88
N VAL A 99 11.86 -18.31 -1.44
CA VAL A 99 11.91 -19.01 -2.73
C VAL A 99 11.29 -20.42 -2.64
N SER A 100 11.32 -21.05 -1.47
CA SER A 100 10.69 -22.37 -1.25
C SER A 100 9.16 -22.33 -1.30
N LEU A 101 8.55 -21.13 -1.23
CA LEU A 101 7.10 -20.94 -1.38
C LEU A 101 6.66 -20.90 -2.84
N ILE A 102 7.59 -20.67 -3.77
CA ILE A 102 7.34 -20.54 -5.21
C ILE A 102 7.08 -21.94 -5.81
N ASP A 103 6.13 -22.01 -6.75
CA ASP A 103 6.03 -23.16 -7.63
C ASP A 103 7.17 -23.12 -8.66
N PRO A 104 8.10 -24.09 -8.65
CA PRO A 104 9.26 -24.04 -9.54
C PRO A 104 8.93 -24.12 -11.03
N ASP A 105 7.77 -24.68 -11.39
CA ASP A 105 7.35 -24.95 -12.76
C ASP A 105 6.37 -23.90 -13.29
N ASP A 106 5.82 -23.04 -12.42
CA ASP A 106 4.85 -22.01 -12.81
C ASP A 106 5.52 -20.63 -12.92
N PRO A 107 5.74 -20.10 -14.12
CA PRO A 107 6.29 -18.75 -14.31
C PRO A 107 5.32 -17.64 -13.89
N ASP A 108 4.03 -17.94 -13.80
CA ASP A 108 2.99 -17.02 -13.38
C ASP A 108 2.69 -17.09 -11.86
N ASP A 109 3.44 -17.92 -11.10
CA ASP A 109 3.32 -17.96 -9.65
C ASP A 109 3.39 -16.55 -9.06
N PRO A 110 2.40 -16.13 -8.25
CA PRO A 110 2.30 -14.76 -7.75
C PRO A 110 3.43 -14.35 -6.80
N ILE A 111 4.11 -15.32 -6.15
CA ILE A 111 5.30 -15.04 -5.32
C ILE A 111 6.51 -14.85 -6.23
N ARG A 112 6.69 -15.75 -7.22
CA ARG A 112 7.78 -15.72 -8.20
C ARG A 112 7.87 -14.38 -8.91
N ARG A 113 6.74 -13.92 -9.47
CA ARG A 113 6.65 -12.65 -10.20
C ARG A 113 7.08 -11.43 -9.38
N GLN A 114 6.98 -11.49 -8.06
CA GLN A 114 7.34 -10.38 -7.19
C GLN A 114 8.84 -10.26 -6.91
N VAL A 115 9.63 -11.31 -7.12
CA VAL A 115 11.04 -11.33 -6.70
C VAL A 115 12.01 -11.82 -7.78
N ILE A 116 11.53 -12.48 -8.84
CA ILE A 116 12.38 -12.93 -9.95
C ILE A 116 12.32 -11.87 -11.06
N PRO A 117 13.48 -11.34 -11.50
CA PRO A 117 13.55 -10.37 -12.61
C PRO A 117 13.08 -10.97 -13.93
N VAL A 118 12.50 -10.13 -14.78
CA VAL A 118 12.05 -10.50 -16.13
C VAL A 118 12.52 -9.46 -17.15
N GLY A 119 12.73 -9.86 -18.40
CA GLY A 119 13.19 -8.99 -19.48
C GLY A 119 12.26 -7.79 -19.74
N SER A 120 10.96 -7.92 -19.41
CA SER A 120 10.00 -6.81 -19.50
C SER A 120 10.33 -5.63 -18.59
N GLU A 121 11.12 -5.82 -17.52
CA GLU A 121 11.60 -4.73 -16.64
C GLU A 121 12.57 -3.77 -17.36
N LEU A 122 13.25 -4.27 -18.40
CA LEU A 122 14.18 -3.46 -19.21
C LEU A 122 13.45 -2.47 -20.13
N ARG A 123 12.12 -2.60 -20.28
CA ARG A 123 11.33 -1.78 -21.19
C ARG A 123 10.88 -0.47 -20.55
N ALA A 124 11.18 0.62 -21.24
CA ALA A 124 10.67 1.93 -20.82
C ALA A 124 9.16 2.05 -21.08
N PHE A 125 8.48 2.83 -20.27
CA PHE A 125 7.06 3.15 -20.41
C PHE A 125 6.82 4.65 -20.18
N THR A 126 5.70 5.16 -20.69
CA THR A 126 5.35 6.58 -20.56
C THR A 126 5.16 6.98 -19.10
N GLY A 127 5.87 8.02 -18.69
CA GLY A 127 5.82 8.53 -17.32
C GLY A 127 6.73 7.79 -16.32
N MET A 128 7.61 6.90 -16.81
CA MET A 128 8.61 6.22 -15.98
C MET A 128 9.54 7.23 -15.32
N MET A 129 9.83 6.99 -14.04
CA MET A 129 10.67 7.84 -13.19
C MET A 129 11.67 6.98 -12.41
N GLU A 130 12.86 7.48 -12.19
CA GLU A 130 13.84 6.89 -11.29
C GLU A 130 13.45 7.09 -9.82
N ASP A 131 13.05 8.31 -9.46
CA ASP A 131 12.52 8.68 -8.13
C ASP A 131 11.05 9.16 -8.25
N SER A 132 10.13 8.22 -8.31
CA SER A 132 8.70 8.51 -8.48
C SER A 132 8.08 9.29 -7.32
N LEU A 133 8.66 9.17 -6.12
CA LEU A 133 8.20 9.81 -4.90
C LEU A 133 8.93 11.13 -4.59
N ALA A 134 9.92 11.52 -5.40
CA ALA A 134 10.78 12.69 -5.21
C ALA A 134 11.41 12.73 -3.80
N GLU A 135 11.87 11.57 -3.31
CA GLU A 135 12.46 11.43 -1.97
C GLU A 135 13.74 12.24 -1.84
N ASP A 136 14.57 12.26 -2.89
CA ASP A 136 15.83 13.02 -2.89
C ASP A 136 15.59 14.52 -2.73
N ARG A 137 14.55 15.04 -3.38
CA ARG A 137 14.14 16.45 -3.28
C ARG A 137 13.65 16.84 -1.88
N HIS A 138 13.10 15.89 -1.13
CA HIS A 138 12.54 16.10 0.20
C HIS A 138 13.50 15.65 1.31
N SER A 139 14.78 15.40 1.01
CA SER A 139 15.80 14.93 1.95
C SER A 139 16.61 16.08 2.54
N PRO A 140 16.28 16.58 3.75
CA PRO A 140 17.04 17.66 4.40
C PRO A 140 18.41 17.20 4.89
N VAL A 141 18.57 15.91 5.19
CA VAL A 141 19.83 15.24 5.52
C VAL A 141 19.83 13.85 4.91
N PRO A 142 21.00 13.23 4.65
CA PRO A 142 21.05 11.90 4.03
C PRO A 142 20.17 10.88 4.74
N GLY A 143 19.35 10.17 3.97
CA GLY A 143 18.48 9.12 4.47
C GLY A 143 17.26 9.58 5.28
N LEU A 144 16.94 10.85 5.32
CA LEU A 144 15.73 11.35 5.97
C LEU A 144 14.85 12.08 4.96
N VAL A 145 13.62 11.62 4.76
CA VAL A 145 12.65 12.27 3.87
C VAL A 145 11.58 12.98 4.69
N HIS A 146 11.47 14.30 4.52
CA HIS A 146 10.52 15.15 5.22
C HIS A 146 9.51 15.76 4.24
N ARG A 147 8.51 14.94 3.85
CA ARG A 147 7.46 15.32 2.90
C ARG A 147 6.24 15.96 3.57
N TYR A 148 5.89 15.50 4.78
CA TYR A 148 4.70 15.91 5.50
C TYR A 148 5.05 16.76 6.71
N PRO A 149 4.18 17.70 7.13
CA PRO A 149 4.55 18.68 8.17
C PRO A 149 4.85 18.05 9.54
N ASP A 150 4.26 16.89 9.86
CA ASP A 150 4.30 16.30 11.21
C ASP A 150 5.03 14.96 11.27
N ARG A 151 5.55 14.47 10.13
CA ARG A 151 6.18 13.15 10.09
C ARG A 151 7.28 13.03 9.05
N VAL A 152 8.23 12.16 9.35
CA VAL A 152 9.37 11.87 8.48
C VAL A 152 9.50 10.38 8.20
N LEU A 153 10.12 10.07 7.07
CA LEU A 153 10.61 8.75 6.72
C LEU A 153 12.11 8.71 6.99
N MET A 154 12.55 7.76 7.81
CA MET A 154 13.94 7.60 8.24
C MET A 154 14.50 6.31 7.65
N LEU A 155 15.43 6.43 6.71
CA LEU A 155 16.10 5.32 6.05
C LEU A 155 17.35 4.99 6.86
N ILE A 156 17.41 3.76 7.40
CA ILE A 156 18.52 3.34 8.28
C ILE A 156 19.39 2.24 7.69
N THR A 157 19.03 1.71 6.53
CA THR A 157 19.79 0.70 5.78
C THR A 157 19.35 0.69 4.32
N THR A 158 20.23 0.23 3.43
CA THR A 158 19.89 -0.08 2.03
C THR A 158 19.66 -1.57 1.80
N GLN A 159 19.86 -2.41 2.82
CA GLN A 159 19.74 -3.86 2.71
C GLN A 159 18.30 -4.32 2.91
N CYS A 160 17.88 -5.33 2.11
CA CYS A 160 16.65 -6.07 2.28
C CYS A 160 16.92 -7.56 2.46
N ALA A 161 15.95 -8.30 2.98
CA ALA A 161 15.98 -9.76 3.02
C ALA A 161 15.81 -10.37 1.62
N SER A 162 14.90 -9.78 0.82
CA SER A 162 14.69 -10.09 -0.60
C SER A 162 14.31 -8.80 -1.33
N TYR A 163 14.57 -8.71 -2.65
CA TYR A 163 14.28 -7.50 -3.43
C TYR A 163 12.97 -7.64 -4.20
N CYS A 164 12.02 -6.72 -3.91
CA CYS A 164 10.77 -6.62 -4.64
C CYS A 164 11.01 -6.01 -6.03
N ARG A 165 10.41 -6.59 -7.09
CA ARG A 165 10.57 -6.10 -8.46
C ARG A 165 9.86 -4.76 -8.75
N TYR A 166 8.96 -4.35 -7.88
CA TYR A 166 8.20 -3.09 -7.95
C TYR A 166 8.68 -2.04 -6.91
N CYS A 167 9.91 -2.17 -6.43
CA CYS A 167 10.45 -1.33 -5.35
C CYS A 167 10.67 0.11 -5.84
N THR A 168 10.03 1.09 -5.18
CA THR A 168 10.21 2.53 -5.47
C THR A 168 11.61 3.05 -5.16
N ARG A 169 12.41 2.26 -4.42
CA ARG A 169 13.79 2.57 -4.04
C ARG A 169 14.81 1.62 -4.67
N SER A 170 14.46 0.95 -5.77
CA SER A 170 15.39 0.05 -6.48
C SER A 170 16.73 0.70 -6.82
N ARG A 171 16.73 2.03 -7.06
CA ARG A 171 17.93 2.84 -7.34
C ARG A 171 18.96 2.85 -6.20
N ILE A 172 18.53 2.67 -4.94
CA ILE A 172 19.42 2.71 -3.76
C ILE A 172 19.48 1.40 -2.99
N VAL A 173 18.43 0.57 -3.06
CA VAL A 173 18.35 -0.68 -2.30
C VAL A 173 19.36 -1.69 -2.84
N GLY A 174 20.12 -2.31 -1.92
CA GLY A 174 21.18 -3.26 -2.24
C GLY A 174 22.52 -2.62 -2.66
N ASP A 175 22.60 -1.29 -2.75
CA ASP A 175 23.84 -0.60 -3.01
C ASP A 175 24.67 -0.44 -1.73
N ALA A 176 25.75 -1.23 -1.61
CA ALA A 176 26.61 -1.20 -0.44
C ALA A 176 27.34 0.15 -0.26
N THR A 177 27.49 0.93 -1.34
CA THR A 177 28.15 2.25 -1.28
C THR A 177 27.26 3.32 -0.63
N GLN A 178 25.95 3.08 -0.61
CA GLN A 178 24.93 3.96 -0.04
C GLN A 178 24.43 3.49 1.35
N ASN A 179 25.12 2.53 1.98
CA ASN A 179 24.76 2.08 3.32
C ASN A 179 24.90 3.22 4.34
N PHE A 180 23.83 3.42 5.10
CA PHE A 180 23.80 4.40 6.18
C PHE A 180 24.76 4.00 7.30
N ASN A 181 25.46 5.00 7.82
CA ASN A 181 26.44 4.84 8.87
C ASN A 181 25.99 5.60 10.15
N ARG A 182 26.76 5.42 11.23
CA ARG A 182 26.43 6.05 12.52
C ARG A 182 26.34 7.58 12.44
N ARG A 183 27.19 8.23 11.64
CA ARG A 183 27.20 9.69 11.49
C ARG A 183 25.91 10.18 10.83
N GLU A 184 25.40 9.44 9.86
CA GLU A 184 24.13 9.77 9.19
C GLU A 184 22.93 9.55 10.12
N LEU A 185 22.93 8.46 10.89
CA LEU A 185 21.94 8.24 11.93
C LEU A 185 21.91 9.41 12.94
N GLU A 186 23.07 9.86 13.40
CA GLU A 186 23.18 11.00 14.32
C GLU A 186 22.67 12.30 13.67
N ALA A 187 22.95 12.53 12.37
CA ALA A 187 22.43 13.69 11.65
C ALA A 187 20.90 13.65 11.49
N GLN A 188 20.34 12.48 11.21
CA GLN A 188 18.88 12.29 11.13
C GLN A 188 18.21 12.56 12.48
N LEU A 189 18.73 12.02 13.57
CA LEU A 189 18.22 12.25 14.93
C LEU A 189 18.34 13.72 15.34
N GLU A 190 19.44 14.39 15.00
CA GLU A 190 19.64 15.81 15.30
C GLU A 190 18.68 16.70 14.50
N TYR A 191 18.42 16.37 13.23
CA TYR A 191 17.40 17.09 12.45
C TYR A 191 16.01 16.95 13.09
N ILE A 192 15.61 15.72 13.44
CA ILE A 192 14.33 15.47 14.11
C ILE A 192 14.25 16.27 15.41
N ARG A 193 15.31 16.24 16.25
CA ARG A 193 15.37 16.97 17.53
C ARG A 193 15.15 18.48 17.38
N ARG A 194 15.66 19.06 16.29
CA ARG A 194 15.50 20.49 15.97
C ARG A 194 14.18 20.84 15.29
N THR A 195 13.36 19.83 14.97
CA THR A 195 12.10 20.01 14.25
C THR A 195 10.92 19.56 15.11
N PRO A 196 10.43 20.39 16.05
CA PRO A 196 9.40 19.99 17.02
C PRO A 196 8.05 19.60 16.40
N GLN A 197 7.82 19.95 15.14
CA GLN A 197 6.62 19.56 14.40
C GLN A 197 6.57 18.08 14.10
N VAL A 198 7.73 17.40 14.04
CA VAL A 198 7.82 15.96 13.73
C VAL A 198 7.41 15.16 14.98
N ARG A 199 6.21 14.59 14.93
CA ARG A 199 5.64 13.74 15.98
C ARG A 199 5.72 12.26 15.64
N ASP A 200 5.86 11.92 14.38
CA ASP A 200 5.74 10.57 13.86
C ASP A 200 6.96 10.25 12.99
N VAL A 201 7.66 9.17 13.28
CA VAL A 201 8.83 8.72 12.53
C VAL A 201 8.60 7.32 11.99
N LEU A 202 8.63 7.18 10.67
CA LEU A 202 8.57 5.88 9.99
C LEU A 202 10.00 5.40 9.68
N ILE A 203 10.43 4.36 10.34
CA ILE A 203 11.68 3.66 10.05
C ILE A 203 11.48 2.74 8.84
N SER A 204 12.38 2.86 7.86
CA SER A 204 12.40 2.08 6.63
C SER A 204 13.82 2.07 6.03
N GLY A 205 13.92 2.12 4.70
CA GLY A 205 15.19 2.12 3.95
C GLY A 205 15.13 1.09 2.84
N GLY A 206 16.07 0.13 2.87
CA GLY A 206 15.82 -1.23 2.48
C GLY A 206 14.79 -1.78 3.48
N ASP A 207 15.21 -2.63 4.37
CA ASP A 207 14.33 -3.11 5.44
C ASP A 207 15.05 -3.06 6.79
N GLY A 208 14.57 -2.19 7.69
CA GLY A 208 15.22 -1.95 8.98
C GLY A 208 15.31 -3.18 9.89
N LEU A 209 14.44 -4.19 9.69
CA LEU A 209 14.50 -5.42 10.48
C LEU A 209 15.62 -6.38 10.04
N THR A 210 16.30 -6.12 8.92
CA THR A 210 17.51 -6.86 8.53
C THR A 210 18.75 -6.47 9.35
N LEU A 211 18.70 -5.32 10.00
CA LEU A 211 19.79 -4.84 10.82
C LEU A 211 20.08 -5.73 12.04
N ALA A 212 21.33 -5.73 12.46
CA ALA A 212 21.71 -6.33 13.74
C ALA A 212 20.92 -5.66 14.89
N PRO A 213 20.46 -6.42 15.91
CA PRO A 213 19.60 -5.89 16.97
C PRO A 213 20.13 -4.60 17.63
N LYS A 214 21.42 -4.53 17.90
CA LYS A 214 22.08 -3.35 18.52
C LYS A 214 21.99 -2.09 17.67
N LEU A 215 22.03 -2.20 16.34
CA LEU A 215 21.94 -1.03 15.44
C LEU A 215 20.51 -0.52 15.37
N LEU A 216 19.54 -1.43 15.23
CA LEU A 216 18.13 -1.08 15.27
C LEU A 216 17.77 -0.44 16.62
N GLU A 217 18.19 -1.05 17.72
CA GLU A 217 17.94 -0.53 19.08
C GLU A 217 18.54 0.86 19.28
N SER A 218 19.72 1.14 18.68
CA SER A 218 20.32 2.49 18.75
C SER A 218 19.44 3.55 18.09
N ALA A 219 18.84 3.26 16.94
CA ALA A 219 17.92 4.18 16.28
C ALA A 219 16.64 4.38 17.10
N LEU A 220 16.04 3.31 17.62
CA LEU A 220 14.82 3.37 18.44
C LEU A 220 15.04 4.18 19.73
N ARG A 221 16.16 3.95 20.41
CA ARG A 221 16.54 4.68 21.61
C ARG A 221 16.70 6.16 21.33
N GLY A 222 17.49 6.50 20.28
CA GLY A 222 17.71 7.89 19.88
C GLY A 222 16.41 8.63 19.56
N LEU A 223 15.42 7.95 18.97
CA LEU A 223 14.10 8.54 18.73
C LEU A 223 13.30 8.72 20.03
N ARG A 224 13.34 7.78 20.97
CA ARG A 224 12.61 7.89 22.25
C ARG A 224 13.20 8.92 23.20
N GLU A 225 14.45 9.31 23.04
CA GLU A 225 15.07 10.41 23.75
C GLU A 225 14.58 11.79 23.26
N ILE A 226 13.86 11.86 22.14
CA ILE A 226 13.30 13.10 21.59
C ILE A 226 11.85 13.26 22.09
N ALA A 227 11.62 14.22 22.98
CA ALA A 227 10.37 14.34 23.72
C ALA A 227 9.11 14.55 22.86
N HIS A 228 9.22 15.17 21.68
CA HIS A 228 8.08 15.44 20.80
C HIS A 228 7.81 14.30 19.79
N VAL A 229 8.65 13.26 19.75
CA VAL A 229 8.38 12.07 18.94
C VAL A 229 7.39 11.17 19.69
N GLU A 230 6.14 11.22 19.30
CA GLU A 230 5.05 10.48 19.93
C GLU A 230 4.95 9.06 19.41
N ILE A 231 5.11 8.88 18.09
CA ILE A 231 4.88 7.62 17.40
C ILE A 231 6.14 7.20 16.65
N ILE A 232 6.55 5.93 16.82
CA ILE A 232 7.53 5.27 15.95
C ILE A 232 6.79 4.19 15.14
N ARG A 233 7.02 4.17 13.84
CA ARG A 233 6.50 3.14 12.95
C ARG A 233 7.65 2.42 12.25
N ILE A 234 7.49 1.12 12.01
CA ILE A 234 8.39 0.34 11.19
C ILE A 234 7.62 -0.17 9.98
N GLY A 235 8.13 0.08 8.77
CA GLY A 235 7.66 -0.56 7.54
C GLY A 235 8.61 -1.68 7.17
N SER A 236 8.14 -2.93 7.11
CA SER A 236 9.00 -4.09 6.88
C SER A 236 8.30 -5.21 6.12
N ARG A 237 9.02 -5.83 5.20
CA ARG A 237 8.60 -7.07 4.56
C ARG A 237 9.31 -8.31 5.14
N VAL A 238 10.22 -8.12 6.10
CA VAL A 238 10.94 -9.20 6.78
C VAL A 238 10.00 -10.25 7.38
N PRO A 239 8.86 -9.91 8.03
CA PRO A 239 7.94 -10.93 8.52
C PRO A 239 7.42 -11.89 7.44
N VAL A 240 7.39 -11.44 6.18
CA VAL A 240 6.96 -12.22 5.01
C VAL A 240 8.14 -12.96 4.37
N PHE A 241 9.24 -12.27 4.13
CA PHE A 241 10.43 -12.81 3.47
C PHE A 241 11.25 -13.74 4.35
N MET A 242 11.19 -13.54 5.66
CA MET A 242 12.03 -14.21 6.65
C MET A 242 11.40 -14.13 8.05
N PRO A 243 10.27 -14.83 8.28
CA PRO A 243 9.55 -14.80 9.56
C PRO A 243 10.39 -15.25 10.74
N GLN A 244 11.46 -16.01 10.50
CA GLN A 244 12.44 -16.46 11.51
C GLN A 244 13.12 -15.29 12.25
N ARG A 245 13.18 -14.09 11.62
CA ARG A 245 13.72 -12.89 12.24
C ARG A 245 12.86 -12.34 13.37
N ILE A 246 11.57 -12.72 13.38
CA ILE A 246 10.65 -12.31 14.44
C ILE A 246 10.78 -13.30 15.60
N ASP A 247 11.94 -13.21 16.24
CA ASP A 247 12.29 -13.96 17.44
C ASP A 247 11.85 -13.22 18.72
N ASP A 248 11.99 -13.88 19.86
CA ASP A 248 11.58 -13.32 21.14
C ASP A 248 12.50 -12.15 21.55
N GLU A 249 13.81 -12.23 21.24
CA GLU A 249 14.79 -11.16 21.47
C GLU A 249 14.38 -9.86 20.77
N LEU A 250 13.96 -9.95 19.50
CA LEU A 250 13.47 -8.79 18.76
C LEU A 250 12.18 -8.22 19.39
N CYS A 251 11.22 -9.09 19.71
CA CYS A 251 9.95 -8.66 20.29
C CYS A 251 10.15 -7.98 21.64
N GLU A 252 10.97 -8.55 22.53
CA GLU A 252 11.33 -7.97 23.82
C GLU A 252 12.05 -6.62 23.69
N MET A 253 12.91 -6.50 22.68
CA MET A 253 13.59 -5.25 22.40
C MET A 253 12.61 -4.18 21.93
N LEU A 254 11.72 -4.51 20.95
CA LEU A 254 10.74 -3.57 20.42
C LEU A 254 9.76 -3.07 21.48
N GLN A 255 9.33 -3.92 22.43
CA GLN A 255 8.43 -3.55 23.53
C GLN A 255 8.93 -2.36 24.36
N LYS A 256 10.23 -2.19 24.49
CA LYS A 256 10.84 -1.10 25.28
C LYS A 256 10.56 0.30 24.71
N TYR A 257 10.15 0.35 23.41
CA TYR A 257 10.07 1.60 22.65
C TYR A 257 8.65 1.97 22.23
N HIS A 258 7.64 1.51 22.98
CA HIS A 258 6.25 1.93 22.77
C HIS A 258 6.03 3.45 22.99
N PRO A 259 5.00 4.05 22.33
CA PRO A 259 4.07 3.46 21.36
C PRO A 259 4.71 3.25 19.99
N MET A 260 4.61 2.01 19.51
CA MET A 260 5.20 1.58 18.23
C MET A 260 4.16 0.87 17.38
N TRP A 261 4.27 1.02 16.05
CA TRP A 261 3.43 0.37 15.05
C TRP A 261 4.30 -0.32 14.02
N LEU A 262 3.84 -1.45 13.51
CA LEU A 262 4.55 -2.15 12.44
C LEU A 262 3.60 -2.44 11.29
N ASN A 263 3.99 -1.99 10.08
CA ASN A 263 3.30 -2.32 8.86
C ASN A 263 4.08 -3.39 8.10
N ILE A 264 3.45 -4.55 7.90
CA ILE A 264 3.97 -5.61 7.04
C ILE A 264 3.58 -5.36 5.59
N HIS A 265 4.11 -6.15 4.68
CA HIS A 265 3.84 -6.03 3.27
C HIS A 265 3.57 -7.41 2.66
N VAL A 266 2.31 -7.77 2.54
CA VAL A 266 1.78 -8.99 1.91
C VAL A 266 0.96 -8.57 0.70
N ASN A 267 1.21 -9.16 -0.46
CA ASN A 267 0.47 -8.87 -1.70
C ASN A 267 -0.47 -9.99 -2.13
N HIS A 268 -0.19 -11.24 -1.76
CA HIS A 268 -0.97 -12.38 -2.23
C HIS A 268 -1.29 -13.39 -1.11
N PRO A 269 -2.45 -14.07 -1.15
CA PRO A 269 -2.80 -15.10 -0.16
C PRO A 269 -1.79 -16.25 -0.02
N ASN A 270 -1.01 -16.56 -1.07
CA ASN A 270 0.03 -17.59 -1.02
C ASN A 270 1.20 -17.23 -0.10
N GLU A 271 1.37 -15.95 0.24
CA GLU A 271 2.35 -15.49 1.22
C GLU A 271 1.89 -15.71 2.68
N MET A 272 0.61 -16.09 2.89
CA MET A 272 -0.01 -16.25 4.22
C MET A 272 0.33 -17.61 4.83
N THR A 273 1.57 -17.76 5.24
CA THR A 273 2.13 -19.00 5.79
C THR A 273 1.88 -19.16 7.30
N PRO A 274 1.97 -20.39 7.85
CA PRO A 274 1.96 -20.60 9.29
C PRO A 274 3.08 -19.87 10.03
N GLU A 275 4.26 -19.75 9.41
CA GLU A 275 5.40 -19.02 9.96
C GLU A 275 5.10 -17.51 10.08
N LEU A 276 4.50 -16.91 9.04
CA LEU A 276 4.05 -15.52 9.09
C LEU A 276 2.99 -15.33 10.17
N ALA A 277 2.03 -16.24 10.29
CA ALA A 277 1.01 -16.16 11.33
C ALA A 277 1.63 -16.18 12.74
N ARG A 278 2.64 -17.03 12.99
CA ARG A 278 3.38 -17.06 14.25
C ARG A 278 4.18 -15.78 14.50
N ALA A 279 4.84 -15.25 13.46
CA ALA A 279 5.56 -13.98 13.55
C ALA A 279 4.62 -12.82 13.93
N CYS A 280 3.46 -12.73 13.29
CA CYS A 280 2.44 -11.73 13.61
C CYS A 280 1.84 -11.93 15.02
N ASP A 281 1.66 -13.17 15.47
CA ASP A 281 1.22 -13.47 16.84
C ASP A 281 2.23 -12.96 17.88
N LYS A 282 3.53 -13.21 17.69
CA LYS A 282 4.60 -12.71 18.56
C LYS A 282 4.59 -11.18 18.64
N LEU A 283 4.57 -10.49 17.51
CA LEU A 283 4.51 -9.04 17.45
C LEU A 283 3.26 -8.48 18.15
N SER A 284 2.10 -9.08 17.90
CA SER A 284 0.84 -8.68 18.54
C SER A 284 0.86 -8.90 20.04
N ARG A 285 1.45 -10.01 20.55
CA ARG A 285 1.65 -10.26 21.99
C ARG A 285 2.63 -9.29 22.61
N ALA A 286 3.60 -8.81 21.82
CA ALA A 286 4.49 -7.72 22.22
C ALA A 286 3.79 -6.35 22.29
N GLY A 287 2.48 -6.29 22.08
CA GLY A 287 1.68 -5.05 22.12
C GLY A 287 1.87 -4.15 20.90
N ILE A 288 2.41 -4.69 19.78
CA ILE A 288 2.65 -3.93 18.55
C ILE A 288 1.44 -4.07 17.64
N PRO A 289 0.67 -3.00 17.36
CA PRO A 289 -0.38 -3.01 16.36
C PRO A 289 0.19 -3.25 14.97
N LEU A 290 -0.48 -4.14 14.19
CA LEU A 290 -0.04 -4.54 12.87
C LEU A 290 -0.97 -4.01 11.79
N GLY A 291 -0.38 -3.48 10.72
CA GLY A 291 -1.05 -3.12 9.48
C GLY A 291 -0.42 -3.80 8.28
N ASN A 292 -1.18 -3.95 7.19
CA ASN A 292 -0.65 -4.40 5.91
C ASN A 292 -0.70 -3.28 4.88
N GLN A 293 0.40 -3.10 4.17
CA GLN A 293 0.51 -2.21 3.01
C GLN A 293 0.82 -3.09 1.80
N SER A 294 -0.17 -3.28 0.92
CA SER A 294 0.02 -4.00 -0.35
C SER A 294 0.16 -3.03 -1.52
N VAL A 295 0.73 -3.52 -2.62
CA VAL A 295 0.75 -2.84 -3.92
C VAL A 295 -0.13 -3.61 -4.88
N LEU A 296 -0.94 -2.91 -5.66
CA LEU A 296 -1.78 -3.49 -6.71
C LEU A 296 -0.92 -3.79 -7.94
N LEU A 297 -0.73 -5.08 -8.23
CA LEU A 297 0.19 -5.59 -9.23
C LEU A 297 -0.57 -6.42 -10.27
N ALA A 298 -0.43 -6.05 -11.54
CA ALA A 298 -1.01 -6.79 -12.66
C ALA A 298 -0.50 -8.23 -12.70
N GLY A 299 -1.44 -9.19 -12.81
CA GLY A 299 -1.15 -10.62 -12.84
C GLY A 299 -0.66 -11.21 -11.51
N VAL A 300 -0.73 -10.46 -10.42
CA VAL A 300 -0.41 -10.95 -9.06
C VAL A 300 -1.66 -10.89 -8.19
N ASN A 301 -2.24 -9.71 -8.02
CA ASN A 301 -3.34 -9.50 -7.10
C ASN A 301 -4.43 -8.54 -7.61
N ASP A 302 -4.51 -8.32 -8.90
CA ASP A 302 -5.45 -7.43 -9.59
C ASP A 302 -6.85 -8.06 -9.80
N CYS A 303 -7.26 -8.88 -8.83
CA CYS A 303 -8.54 -9.55 -8.81
C CYS A 303 -9.26 -9.35 -7.47
N VAL A 304 -10.57 -9.03 -7.52
CA VAL A 304 -11.40 -8.84 -6.30
C VAL A 304 -11.40 -10.08 -5.41
N HIS A 305 -11.40 -11.28 -5.99
CA HIS A 305 -11.43 -12.53 -5.23
C HIS A 305 -10.12 -12.78 -4.49
N ILE A 306 -8.97 -12.53 -5.14
CA ILE A 306 -7.64 -12.62 -4.51
C ILE A 306 -7.54 -11.62 -3.37
N GLN A 307 -7.93 -10.37 -3.61
CA GLN A 307 -7.90 -9.32 -2.59
C GLN A 307 -8.82 -9.63 -1.41
N ARG A 308 -10.02 -10.19 -1.66
CA ARG A 308 -10.95 -10.60 -0.59
C ARG A 308 -10.34 -11.69 0.29
N ASP A 309 -9.78 -12.74 -0.30
CA ASP A 309 -9.12 -13.80 0.44
C ASP A 309 -7.93 -13.26 1.25
N LEU A 310 -7.11 -12.41 0.64
CA LEU A 310 -5.97 -11.77 1.32
C LEU A 310 -6.42 -10.96 2.55
N VAL A 311 -7.38 -10.04 2.39
CA VAL A 311 -7.77 -9.16 3.50
C VAL A 311 -8.46 -9.91 4.63
N GLN A 312 -9.18 -10.99 4.34
CA GLN A 312 -9.79 -11.86 5.34
C GLN A 312 -8.71 -12.61 6.13
N LYS A 313 -7.76 -13.25 5.45
CA LYS A 313 -6.62 -13.94 6.10
C LYS A 313 -5.74 -13.00 6.93
N LEU A 314 -5.54 -11.76 6.48
CA LEU A 314 -4.81 -10.76 7.27
C LEU A 314 -5.50 -10.48 8.61
N VAL A 315 -6.82 -10.31 8.61
CA VAL A 315 -7.58 -10.07 9.85
C VAL A 315 -7.52 -11.28 10.78
N GLU A 316 -7.55 -12.51 10.24
CA GLU A 316 -7.41 -13.75 11.04
C GLU A 316 -6.10 -13.78 11.85
N ILE A 317 -5.01 -13.26 11.28
CA ILE A 317 -3.71 -13.17 11.97
C ILE A 317 -3.49 -11.83 12.69
N ARG A 318 -4.57 -11.06 12.92
CA ARG A 318 -4.57 -9.77 13.64
C ARG A 318 -3.77 -8.67 12.95
N VAL A 319 -3.69 -8.72 11.62
CA VAL A 319 -3.11 -7.67 10.78
C VAL A 319 -4.23 -6.92 10.09
N ARG A 320 -4.34 -5.61 10.35
CA ARG A 320 -5.33 -4.78 9.67
C ARG A 320 -4.89 -4.45 8.25
N PRO A 321 -5.67 -4.75 7.21
CA PRO A 321 -5.45 -4.18 5.88
C PRO A 321 -5.49 -2.64 5.97
N TYR A 322 -4.34 -1.99 5.70
CA TYR A 322 -4.21 -0.54 5.88
C TYR A 322 -4.31 0.18 4.54
N TYR A 323 -3.40 -0.13 3.61
CA TYR A 323 -3.39 0.45 2.28
C TYR A 323 -3.26 -0.61 1.19
N ILE A 324 -3.91 -0.35 0.04
CA ILE A 324 -3.52 -0.87 -1.27
C ILE A 324 -2.96 0.32 -2.05
N TYR A 325 -1.69 0.28 -2.44
CA TYR A 325 -1.08 1.29 -3.29
C TYR A 325 -1.30 0.95 -4.76
N GLN A 326 -1.61 1.94 -5.57
CA GLN A 326 -1.40 1.84 -7.01
C GLN A 326 0.10 1.63 -7.26
N CYS A 327 0.46 0.73 -8.19
CA CYS A 327 1.85 0.55 -8.56
C CYS A 327 2.44 1.86 -9.11
N ASP A 328 3.55 2.30 -8.52
CA ASP A 328 4.20 3.56 -8.86
C ASP A 328 4.82 3.56 -10.26
N LEU A 329 5.13 4.76 -10.77
CA LEU A 329 5.76 4.96 -12.08
C LEU A 329 7.27 4.74 -12.05
N VAL A 330 7.75 3.81 -11.22
CA VAL A 330 9.18 3.56 -11.03
C VAL A 330 9.75 2.68 -12.15
N GLU A 331 11.02 2.90 -12.47
CA GLU A 331 11.76 2.09 -13.44
C GLU A 331 11.67 0.60 -13.10
N GLY A 332 11.49 -0.25 -14.11
CA GLY A 332 11.34 -1.70 -13.97
C GLY A 332 9.93 -2.19 -13.63
N ALA A 333 9.03 -1.33 -13.12
CA ALA A 333 7.70 -1.76 -12.68
C ALA A 333 6.59 -1.67 -13.74
N GLY A 334 6.93 -1.37 -14.99
CA GLY A 334 5.93 -1.11 -16.04
C GLY A 334 4.93 -2.25 -16.25
N HIS A 335 5.39 -3.48 -16.22
CA HIS A 335 4.58 -4.70 -16.43
C HIS A 335 3.65 -5.03 -15.25
N PHE A 336 3.85 -4.43 -14.08
CA PHE A 336 2.98 -4.56 -12.92
C PHE A 336 1.86 -3.54 -12.84
N ARG A 337 1.88 -2.52 -13.70
CA ARG A 337 0.93 -1.43 -13.60
C ARG A 337 -0.48 -1.85 -14.02
N THR A 338 -1.45 -1.48 -13.21
CA THR A 338 -2.88 -1.63 -13.49
C THR A 338 -3.50 -0.26 -13.79
N PRO A 339 -4.63 -0.19 -14.50
CA PRO A 339 -5.44 1.02 -14.51
C PRO A 339 -5.91 1.38 -13.09
N VAL A 340 -5.99 2.68 -12.75
CA VAL A 340 -6.53 3.16 -11.46
C VAL A 340 -7.97 2.66 -11.23
N GLY A 341 -8.76 2.52 -12.29
CA GLY A 341 -10.11 1.94 -12.22
C GLY A 341 -10.16 0.52 -11.66
N LYS A 342 -9.08 -0.28 -11.82
CA LYS A 342 -9.00 -1.62 -11.22
C LYS A 342 -8.95 -1.58 -9.69
N GLY A 343 -8.24 -0.62 -9.12
CA GLY A 343 -8.24 -0.41 -7.67
C GLY A 343 -9.63 0.01 -7.14
N LEU A 344 -10.34 0.88 -7.88
CA LEU A 344 -11.72 1.26 -7.54
C LEU A 344 -12.66 0.05 -7.57
N GLU A 345 -12.59 -0.78 -8.63
CA GLU A 345 -13.35 -2.03 -8.75
C GLU A 345 -13.10 -2.96 -7.55
N ILE A 346 -11.84 -3.12 -7.15
CA ILE A 346 -11.47 -3.95 -6.01
C ILE A 346 -12.09 -3.41 -4.71
N ILE A 347 -11.94 -2.13 -4.43
CA ILE A 347 -12.51 -1.55 -3.20
C ILE A 347 -14.05 -1.67 -3.19
N GLU A 348 -14.70 -1.43 -4.32
CA GLU A 348 -16.16 -1.59 -4.43
C GLU A 348 -16.58 -3.05 -4.22
N GLY A 349 -15.83 -4.01 -4.80
CA GLY A 349 -16.07 -5.44 -4.63
C GLY A 349 -15.73 -6.00 -3.23
N LEU A 350 -14.96 -5.26 -2.42
CA LEU A 350 -14.71 -5.61 -1.01
C LEU A 350 -15.77 -5.02 -0.09
N ARG A 351 -16.21 -3.80 -0.36
CA ARG A 351 -17.12 -3.06 0.52
C ARG A 351 -18.51 -3.71 0.51
N GLY A 352 -19.03 -4.04 1.70
CA GLY A 352 -20.28 -4.78 1.85
C GLY A 352 -20.16 -6.30 1.66
N HIS A 353 -19.04 -6.81 1.11
CA HIS A 353 -18.80 -8.24 0.89
C HIS A 353 -17.79 -8.86 1.87
N THR A 354 -17.21 -8.06 2.75
CA THR A 354 -16.40 -8.48 3.88
C THR A 354 -16.54 -7.48 5.01
N SER A 355 -16.00 -7.80 6.20
CA SER A 355 -15.99 -6.88 7.34
C SER A 355 -15.40 -5.52 6.95
N GLY A 356 -16.02 -4.43 7.37
CA GLY A 356 -15.47 -3.08 7.18
C GLY A 356 -14.05 -2.93 7.78
N TYR A 357 -13.72 -3.75 8.78
CA TYR A 357 -12.37 -3.80 9.36
C TYR A 357 -11.32 -4.35 8.40
N ALA A 358 -11.73 -5.18 7.44
CA ALA A 358 -10.89 -5.79 6.43
C ALA A 358 -10.75 -4.94 5.14
N VAL A 359 -11.52 -3.86 4.98
CA VAL A 359 -11.46 -3.02 3.78
C VAL A 359 -10.36 -1.97 3.92
N PRO A 360 -9.28 -2.02 3.10
CA PRO A 360 -8.21 -1.03 3.10
C PRO A 360 -8.62 0.27 2.40
N GLN A 361 -7.78 1.30 2.53
CA GLN A 361 -7.84 2.45 1.63
C GLN A 361 -7.00 2.18 0.38
N TYR A 362 -7.54 2.52 -0.78
CA TYR A 362 -6.78 2.52 -2.02
C TYR A 362 -6.11 3.88 -2.22
N ILE A 363 -4.81 3.87 -2.46
CA ILE A 363 -3.95 5.05 -2.47
C ILE A 363 -3.20 5.13 -3.80
N VAL A 364 -3.19 6.31 -4.39
CA VAL A 364 -2.26 6.69 -5.43
C VAL A 364 -1.23 7.65 -4.82
N ASP A 365 0.04 7.30 -4.85
CA ASP A 365 1.08 8.26 -4.53
C ASP A 365 1.24 9.22 -5.73
N ALA A 366 1.04 10.50 -5.49
CA ALA A 366 1.12 11.50 -6.56
C ALA A 366 2.54 11.58 -7.10
N PRO A 367 2.76 11.34 -8.40
CA PRO A 367 4.09 11.39 -8.99
C PRO A 367 4.78 12.73 -8.75
N GLY A 368 6.10 12.70 -8.55
CA GLY A 368 6.90 13.90 -8.26
C GLY A 368 6.74 14.42 -6.83
N GLY A 369 6.30 13.57 -5.89
CA GLY A 369 6.28 13.90 -4.46
C GLY A 369 5.03 14.64 -3.99
N GLY A 370 3.92 14.56 -4.72
CA GLY A 370 2.64 15.16 -4.31
C GLY A 370 1.99 14.52 -3.07
N GLY A 371 2.49 13.34 -2.64
CA GLY A 371 2.00 12.61 -1.46
C GLY A 371 0.83 11.69 -1.76
N LYS A 372 0.27 11.10 -0.72
CA LYS A 372 -0.75 10.04 -0.80
C LYS A 372 -2.14 10.61 -1.07
N ILE A 373 -2.75 10.16 -2.17
CA ILE A 373 -4.11 10.53 -2.57
C ILE A 373 -5.01 9.31 -2.36
N PRO A 374 -5.94 9.32 -1.39
CA PRO A 374 -6.94 8.27 -1.28
C PRO A 374 -7.95 8.38 -2.43
N VAL A 375 -8.08 7.29 -3.19
CA VAL A 375 -9.00 7.18 -4.32
C VAL A 375 -10.04 6.11 -3.98
N MET A 376 -11.29 6.51 -3.89
CA MET A 376 -12.38 5.63 -3.42
C MET A 376 -13.53 5.65 -4.43
N PRO A 377 -14.35 4.57 -4.47
CA PRO A 377 -15.59 4.59 -5.24
C PRO A 377 -16.46 5.77 -4.85
N ASN A 378 -17.11 6.39 -5.83
CA ASN A 378 -17.98 7.54 -5.59
C ASN A 378 -19.36 7.08 -5.10
N TYR A 379 -19.62 7.26 -3.82
CA TYR A 379 -20.92 6.95 -3.19
C TYR A 379 -21.79 8.20 -3.04
N LEU A 380 -21.24 9.39 -3.17
CA LEU A 380 -21.95 10.65 -3.21
C LEU A 380 -22.33 10.97 -4.66
N ILE A 381 -23.64 10.96 -4.97
CA ILE A 381 -24.15 11.24 -6.32
C ILE A 381 -24.41 12.73 -6.50
N SER A 382 -25.09 13.35 -5.52
CA SER A 382 -25.45 14.76 -5.57
C SER A 382 -25.52 15.34 -4.16
N TYR A 383 -25.23 16.63 -4.06
CA TYR A 383 -25.25 17.38 -2.80
C TYR A 383 -25.97 18.71 -3.03
N SER A 384 -26.85 19.07 -2.09
CA SER A 384 -27.51 20.38 -2.01
C SER A 384 -27.65 20.82 -0.56
N ASP A 385 -28.07 22.04 -0.33
CA ASP A 385 -28.27 22.59 1.02
C ASP A 385 -29.32 21.88 1.86
N HIS A 386 -30.17 21.08 1.23
CA HIS A 386 -31.31 20.45 1.88
C HIS A 386 -31.24 18.92 1.84
N LYS A 387 -30.53 18.37 0.86
CA LYS A 387 -30.60 16.94 0.57
C LYS A 387 -29.33 16.44 -0.10
N VAL A 388 -28.88 15.28 0.35
CA VAL A 388 -27.79 14.53 -0.25
C VAL A 388 -28.33 13.26 -0.90
N VAL A 389 -27.90 12.96 -2.12
CA VAL A 389 -28.21 11.70 -2.82
C VAL A 389 -27.00 10.78 -2.75
N LEU A 390 -27.21 9.60 -2.22
CA LEU A 390 -26.17 8.61 -1.97
C LEU A 390 -26.51 7.29 -2.67
N ARG A 391 -25.49 6.52 -3.03
CA ARG A 391 -25.61 5.11 -3.40
C ARG A 391 -24.82 4.21 -2.45
N ASN A 392 -25.32 3.02 -2.19
CA ASN A 392 -24.56 2.00 -1.48
C ASN A 392 -23.73 1.11 -2.45
N TYR A 393 -23.06 0.08 -1.91
CA TYR A 393 -22.24 -0.85 -2.68
C TYR A 393 -23.03 -1.75 -3.66
N GLU A 394 -24.33 -1.95 -3.42
CA GLU A 394 -25.25 -2.70 -4.30
C GLU A 394 -25.88 -1.82 -5.39
N GLY A 395 -25.60 -0.52 -5.38
CA GLY A 395 -26.25 0.44 -6.28
C GLY A 395 -27.60 0.95 -5.76
N TYR A 396 -28.01 0.63 -4.52
CA TYR A 396 -29.21 1.20 -3.92
C TYR A 396 -29.02 2.69 -3.70
N ILE A 397 -29.91 3.48 -4.29
CA ILE A 397 -29.89 4.95 -4.22
C ILE A 397 -30.86 5.41 -3.15
N THR A 398 -30.40 6.30 -2.28
CA THR A 398 -31.18 6.89 -1.20
C THR A 398 -30.88 8.38 -1.05
N THR A 399 -31.72 9.07 -0.30
CA THR A 399 -31.50 10.47 0.07
C THR A 399 -31.29 10.58 1.57
N TYR A 400 -30.47 11.53 1.95
CA TYR A 400 -30.30 11.97 3.33
C TYR A 400 -30.68 13.44 3.41
N GLU A 401 -31.61 13.78 4.33
CA GLU A 401 -32.03 15.15 4.54
C GLU A 401 -31.00 15.91 5.38
N GLU A 402 -30.54 17.05 4.88
CA GLU A 402 -29.66 17.93 5.62
C GLU A 402 -30.41 18.68 6.72
N PRO A 403 -29.76 18.99 7.84
CA PRO A 403 -30.38 19.73 8.91
C PRO A 403 -30.73 21.15 8.47
N THR A 404 -31.97 21.59 8.75
CA THR A 404 -32.45 22.94 8.45
C THR A 404 -31.82 24.01 9.33
N SER A 405 -31.21 23.62 10.44
CA SER A 405 -30.48 24.50 11.34
C SER A 405 -29.25 23.79 11.87
N TYR A 406 -28.09 24.36 11.60
CA TYR A 406 -26.81 23.91 12.13
C TYR A 406 -26.06 25.10 12.71
N THR A 407 -25.76 25.02 13.99
CA THR A 407 -24.89 25.99 14.65
C THR A 407 -23.51 25.34 14.79
N PRO A 408 -22.50 25.78 14.03
CA PRO A 408 -21.15 25.28 14.20
C PRO A 408 -20.64 25.59 15.61
N HIS A 409 -19.70 24.79 16.09
CA HIS A 409 -19.13 25.02 17.40
C HIS A 409 -18.40 26.37 17.44
N ASP A 410 -18.52 27.07 18.58
CA ASP A 410 -17.85 28.35 18.75
C ASP A 410 -16.31 28.16 18.81
N ARG A 411 -15.65 28.54 17.71
CA ARG A 411 -14.18 28.45 17.62
C ARG A 411 -13.50 29.45 18.57
N ALA A 412 -14.10 30.60 18.84
CA ALA A 412 -13.53 31.62 19.69
C ALA A 412 -13.53 31.19 21.17
N GLY A 413 -14.56 30.47 21.62
CA GLY A 413 -14.65 29.93 22.98
C GLY A 413 -14.00 28.56 23.16
N CYS A 414 -13.52 27.91 22.08
CA CYS A 414 -12.98 26.57 22.17
C CYS A 414 -11.47 26.57 22.44
N ALA A 415 -11.07 26.02 23.60
CA ALA A 415 -9.67 25.91 23.96
C ALA A 415 -8.82 25.11 22.95
N TRP A 416 -9.41 24.15 22.25
CA TRP A 416 -8.75 23.38 21.20
C TRP A 416 -8.49 24.22 19.95
N CYS A 417 -9.44 25.08 19.57
CA CYS A 417 -9.29 25.98 18.42
C CYS A 417 -8.33 27.15 18.69
N GLN A 418 -8.18 27.53 19.96
CA GLN A 418 -7.25 28.57 20.39
C GLN A 418 -5.82 28.06 20.62
N ASN A 419 -5.62 26.75 20.64
CA ASN A 419 -4.28 26.18 20.74
C ASN A 419 -3.50 26.49 19.44
N PRO A 420 -2.33 27.16 19.51
CA PRO A 420 -1.54 27.52 18.35
C PRO A 420 -0.86 26.28 17.72
N ARG A 421 -1.65 25.36 17.21
CA ARG A 421 -1.17 24.36 16.27
C ARG A 421 -1.11 25.01 14.91
N PRO A 422 -0.06 24.71 14.08
CA PRO A 422 -0.10 25.14 12.70
C PRO A 422 -1.38 24.61 12.07
N GLU A 423 -2.28 25.50 11.73
CA GLU A 423 -3.48 25.11 11.00
C GLU A 423 -3.02 24.43 9.70
N PRO A 424 -3.52 23.24 9.40
CA PRO A 424 -3.46 22.76 8.06
C PRO A 424 -4.15 23.84 7.23
N GLY A 425 -3.45 24.55 6.37
CA GLY A 425 -4.01 25.63 5.54
C GLY A 425 -5.16 25.12 4.73
N GLN A 426 -6.39 25.38 5.22
CA GLN A 426 -7.46 24.82 4.56
C GLN A 426 -8.76 25.40 4.66
N GLU A 427 -9.26 25.84 3.60
CA GLU A 427 -10.67 26.03 3.40
C GLU A 427 -11.33 24.83 2.68
N GLY A 428 -10.55 23.85 2.25
CA GLY A 428 -11.04 22.66 1.56
C GLY A 428 -11.97 23.00 0.39
N ILE A 429 -12.73 22.01 -0.08
CA ILE A 429 -13.74 22.17 -1.16
C ILE A 429 -14.80 23.21 -0.79
N THR A 430 -15.11 23.36 0.49
CA THR A 430 -16.13 24.34 0.96
C THR A 430 -15.81 25.77 0.51
N GLY A 431 -14.54 26.17 0.51
CA GLY A 431 -14.11 27.48 0.03
C GLY A 431 -14.36 27.72 -1.47
N LEU A 432 -14.46 26.65 -2.26
CA LEU A 432 -14.85 26.71 -3.66
C LEU A 432 -16.38 26.75 -3.84
N LEU A 433 -17.11 25.99 -3.00
CA LEU A 433 -18.56 25.87 -3.09
C LEU A 433 -19.29 27.13 -2.63
N ASP A 434 -18.76 27.84 -1.64
CA ASP A 434 -19.33 29.11 -1.17
C ASP A 434 -19.01 30.33 -2.07
N GLY A 435 -18.31 30.10 -3.18
CA GLY A 435 -18.00 31.11 -4.19
C GLY A 435 -16.96 32.16 -3.77
N LYS A 436 -16.33 32.02 -2.62
CA LYS A 436 -15.31 32.96 -2.14
C LYS A 436 -13.98 32.80 -2.86
N LYS A 437 -13.70 31.59 -3.39
CA LYS A 437 -12.48 31.27 -4.12
C LYS A 437 -12.78 30.55 -5.43
N MET A 438 -11.97 30.77 -6.42
CA MET A 438 -12.02 30.07 -7.71
C MET A 438 -11.04 28.88 -7.76
N TRP A 439 -10.05 28.85 -6.89
CA TRP A 439 -9.08 27.76 -6.73
C TRP A 439 -8.58 27.69 -5.29
N ILE A 440 -8.04 26.54 -4.92
CA ILE A 440 -7.43 26.29 -3.61
C ILE A 440 -5.96 25.97 -3.84
N GLU A 441 -5.08 26.76 -3.23
CA GLU A 441 -3.67 26.44 -3.15
C GLU A 441 -3.39 25.66 -1.86
N PRO A 442 -2.59 24.57 -1.92
CA PRO A 442 -2.16 23.89 -0.70
C PRO A 442 -1.28 24.83 0.11
N ALA A 443 -1.86 25.39 1.18
CA ALA A 443 -1.13 26.27 2.08
C ALA A 443 -0.02 25.51 2.81
N GLY A 444 1.13 26.14 2.97
CA GLY A 444 2.22 25.67 3.81
C GLY A 444 3.14 24.61 3.21
N PHE A 445 2.78 23.98 2.09
CA PHE A 445 3.66 22.99 1.47
C PHE A 445 4.94 23.60 0.91
N ILE A 446 4.83 24.79 0.34
CA ILE A 446 5.97 25.53 -0.25
C ILE A 446 6.78 26.26 0.82
N GLU A 447 6.13 26.82 1.85
CA GLU A 447 6.82 27.61 2.88
C GLU A 447 7.66 26.78 3.85
N THR A 448 7.22 25.56 4.21
CA THR A 448 7.97 24.69 5.13
C THR A 448 9.25 24.14 4.51
N HIS A 449 9.29 23.99 3.19
CA HIS A 449 10.42 23.40 2.47
C HIS A 449 11.26 24.45 1.74
N ALA A 450 10.76 25.68 1.57
CA ALA A 450 11.42 26.74 0.80
C ALA A 450 12.42 27.57 1.60
N ARG A 451 12.51 27.43 2.92
CA ARG A 451 13.45 28.23 3.74
C ARG A 451 14.94 27.96 3.50
N GLY A 452 15.29 27.21 2.48
CA GLY A 452 16.68 26.92 2.13
C GLY A 452 16.98 26.77 0.64
N ASN A 453 16.01 26.96 -0.25
CA ASN A 453 16.23 26.63 -1.66
C ASN A 453 15.64 27.69 -2.59
N GLU A 454 16.50 28.49 -3.25
CA GLU A 454 16.10 29.49 -4.27
C GLU A 454 15.31 28.87 -5.44
N GLU A 455 15.42 27.55 -5.63
CA GLU A 455 14.71 26.82 -6.67
C GLU A 455 13.21 26.66 -6.34
N ALA A 456 12.82 26.70 -5.07
CA ALA A 456 11.41 26.67 -4.65
C ALA A 456 10.67 27.98 -5.02
N HIS A 457 11.37 29.10 -5.10
CA HIS A 457 10.78 30.35 -5.60
C HIS A 457 10.43 30.31 -7.09
N ARG A 458 11.10 29.48 -7.89
CA ARG A 458 10.75 29.28 -9.31
C ARG A 458 9.42 28.58 -9.52
N LEU A 459 8.96 27.79 -8.54
CA LEU A 459 7.67 27.10 -8.60
C LEU A 459 6.47 28.00 -8.24
N GLN A 460 6.73 29.18 -7.67
CA GLN A 460 5.67 30.16 -7.35
C GLN A 460 5.26 31.01 -8.56
N ASP A 461 6.04 31.00 -9.64
CA ASP A 461 5.72 31.73 -10.86
C ASP A 461 5.07 30.76 -11.89
N PRO A 462 3.73 30.81 -12.08
CA PRO A 462 3.04 29.94 -13.02
C PRO A 462 3.56 30.05 -14.46
N SER A 463 4.21 31.18 -14.83
CA SER A 463 4.79 31.37 -16.16
C SER A 463 6.04 30.51 -16.40
N LYS A 464 6.58 29.91 -15.33
CA LYS A 464 7.78 29.05 -15.35
C LYS A 464 7.46 27.57 -15.18
N TRP A 465 6.19 27.22 -15.12
CA TRP A 465 5.77 25.83 -15.06
C TRP A 465 5.99 25.18 -16.41
N VAL A 466 6.99 24.32 -16.50
CA VAL A 466 7.12 23.38 -17.62
C VAL A 466 6.05 22.31 -17.41
N PRO A 467 5.11 22.11 -18.35
CA PRO A 467 4.14 21.02 -18.23
C PRO A 467 4.88 19.70 -18.02
N TYR A 468 4.55 18.98 -16.96
CA TYR A 468 5.08 17.64 -16.71
C TYR A 468 4.77 16.76 -17.93
N GLY A 469 5.79 16.24 -18.60
CA GLY A 469 5.63 15.37 -19.76
C GLY A 469 6.33 15.82 -21.04
N VAL A 470 7.01 16.96 -21.05
CA VAL A 470 7.86 17.34 -22.19
C VAL A 470 9.34 17.23 -21.79
N GLY A 471 9.74 16.01 -21.45
CA GLY A 471 11.14 15.62 -21.41
C GLY A 471 11.62 15.45 -22.83
N ALA A 472 12.55 16.29 -23.22
CA ALA A 472 13.52 16.14 -24.29
C ALA A 472 13.04 15.43 -25.59
N LEU A 473 12.24 16.13 -26.40
CA LEU A 473 12.39 16.09 -27.82
C LEU A 473 13.04 17.41 -28.23
N GLU A 474 14.35 17.50 -28.15
CA GLU A 474 15.11 18.52 -28.87
C GLU A 474 14.82 18.37 -30.36
N GLY A 475 14.24 19.41 -30.95
CA GLY A 475 14.13 19.58 -32.38
C GLY A 475 12.72 19.54 -32.95
N GLN A 476 11.81 20.42 -32.54
CA GLN A 476 10.88 21.10 -33.42
C GLN A 476 10.16 22.21 -32.64
N ALA A 477 10.62 23.40 -32.81
CA ALA A 477 9.95 24.62 -32.35
C ALA A 477 8.69 24.86 -33.22
N GLY A 478 7.55 25.07 -32.56
CA GLY A 478 6.48 25.88 -33.12
C GLY A 478 5.34 25.13 -33.80
N GLN A 479 4.37 24.66 -33.02
CA GLN A 479 2.96 24.89 -33.31
C GLN A 479 2.13 24.79 -32.03
N PRO A 480 1.27 25.78 -31.68
CA PRO A 480 0.39 25.69 -30.53
C PRO A 480 -0.71 24.65 -30.82
N LEU A 481 -0.98 23.79 -29.83
CA LEU A 481 -2.12 22.87 -29.85
C LEU A 481 -3.43 23.67 -29.97
N PRO A 482 -4.41 23.20 -30.76
CA PRO A 482 -5.70 23.89 -30.91
C PRO A 482 -6.47 23.87 -29.60
N VAL A 483 -6.80 25.06 -29.12
CA VAL A 483 -7.75 25.26 -28.02
C VAL A 483 -9.12 24.86 -28.53
N LEU A 484 -9.76 23.88 -27.88
CA LEU A 484 -11.18 23.59 -28.10
C LEU A 484 -12.01 24.80 -27.64
N GLN A 485 -12.39 25.65 -28.59
CA GLN A 485 -13.38 26.70 -28.36
C GLN A 485 -14.76 26.05 -28.26
N SER A 486 -15.44 26.26 -27.16
CA SER A 486 -16.86 26.02 -26.99
C SER A 486 -17.61 26.94 -27.93
N GLY A 487 -18.28 26.38 -28.95
CA GLY A 487 -19.09 27.11 -29.90
C GLY A 487 -20.35 27.70 -29.26
N ALA A 488 -20.43 29.03 -29.32
CA ALA A 488 -21.68 29.74 -29.18
C ALA A 488 -22.39 29.75 -30.52
N ALA A 489 -23.69 29.49 -30.48
CA ALA A 489 -24.59 29.48 -31.61
C ALA A 489 -24.79 30.88 -32.22
N GLY A 490 -24.77 30.96 -33.54
CA GLY A 490 -25.17 32.13 -34.28
C GLY A 490 -25.21 31.82 -35.77
N GLY A 491 -26.42 31.84 -36.39
CA GLY A 491 -26.66 31.42 -37.73
C GLY A 491 -26.17 32.36 -38.83
N ASP A 492 -26.05 31.91 -40.00
CA ASP A 492 -26.91 32.24 -41.17
C ASP A 492 -26.30 31.71 -42.51
N THR A 493 -27.18 31.11 -43.29
CA THR A 493 -27.30 31.02 -44.77
C THR A 493 -26.09 30.76 -45.69
N GLY A 494 -26.30 29.75 -46.54
CA GLY A 494 -25.88 29.80 -47.93
C GLY A 494 -25.31 28.52 -48.57
N GLY A 495 -26.13 27.72 -49.17
CA GLY A 495 -26.03 27.33 -50.57
C GLY A 495 -25.25 26.06 -51.01
N ALA A 496 -26.01 25.10 -51.54
CA ALA A 496 -25.73 24.18 -52.68
C ALA A 496 -24.73 23.01 -52.44
N SER A 497 -25.06 21.84 -52.57
CA SER A 497 -25.69 20.91 -53.50
C SER A 497 -24.95 19.56 -53.52
N ALA A 498 -25.78 18.53 -53.56
CA ALA A 498 -25.61 17.24 -54.26
C ALA A 498 -24.80 16.11 -53.59
N GLY A 499 -25.51 15.00 -53.35
CA GLY A 499 -24.99 13.68 -53.45
C GLY A 499 -25.42 12.66 -52.40
N SER A 500 -26.69 12.16 -52.46
CA SER A 500 -27.05 10.86 -51.83
C SER A 500 -26.64 9.71 -52.72
N PRO A 501 -26.45 8.48 -52.22
CA PRO A 501 -27.65 7.61 -52.12
C PRO A 501 -27.67 6.68 -50.87
N SER A 502 -28.82 6.60 -50.29
CA SER A 502 -29.69 5.43 -50.02
C SER A 502 -29.10 4.11 -49.51
N GLY A 503 -29.65 3.68 -48.41
CA GLY A 503 -29.59 2.30 -47.91
C GLY A 503 -30.44 2.14 -46.65
N ALA A 504 -31.74 2.04 -46.84
CA ALA A 504 -32.71 1.72 -45.79
C ALA A 504 -32.67 0.23 -45.45
N SER A 505 -32.75 -0.10 -44.15
CA SER A 505 -33.39 -1.33 -43.71
C SER A 505 -34.08 -1.13 -42.41
N ALA A 506 -35.39 -1.21 -42.49
CA ALA A 506 -36.35 -1.20 -41.41
C ALA A 506 -36.34 -2.55 -40.68
N TYR A 507 -36.46 -2.50 -39.34
CA TYR A 507 -37.07 -3.60 -38.59
C TYR A 507 -38.09 -3.02 -37.65
N GLY A 508 -39.33 -3.50 -37.82
CA GLY A 508 -40.53 -3.17 -37.08
C GLY A 508 -40.62 -3.99 -35.77
N PRO A 509 -41.67 -3.72 -34.98
CA PRO A 509 -41.76 -4.13 -33.58
C PRO A 509 -42.34 -5.55 -33.42
N GLY A 510 -41.77 -6.31 -32.49
CA GLY A 510 -42.21 -7.67 -32.10
C GLY A 510 -42.36 -7.78 -30.58
N GLU A 511 -43.60 -7.86 -30.20
CA GLU A 511 -44.23 -8.68 -29.14
C GLU A 511 -43.60 -8.82 -27.76
N GLU A 512 -44.36 -8.32 -26.77
CA GLU A 512 -44.31 -8.72 -25.35
C GLU A 512 -44.68 -10.20 -25.14
N PRO A 513 -44.10 -10.91 -24.22
CA PRO A 513 -44.69 -12.11 -23.64
C PRO A 513 -45.36 -11.82 -22.28
N ARG A 514 -46.56 -12.35 -22.13
CA ARG A 514 -47.46 -12.32 -20.96
C ARG A 514 -46.89 -13.10 -19.77
N PRO A 515 -47.37 -12.85 -18.54
CA PRO A 515 -46.90 -13.45 -17.32
C PRO A 515 -47.51 -14.86 -17.10
N ALA A 516 -46.73 -15.75 -16.54
CA ALA A 516 -47.17 -17.04 -16.02
C ALA A 516 -47.49 -16.90 -14.52
N GLU A 517 -48.67 -17.38 -14.16
CA GLU A 517 -49.24 -17.47 -12.82
C GLU A 517 -48.56 -18.59 -11.99
N GLY A 518 -48.53 -18.37 -10.67
CA GLY A 518 -48.80 -19.46 -9.75
C GLY A 518 -47.79 -19.79 -8.67
N GLN A 519 -47.96 -19.16 -7.51
CA GLN A 519 -47.96 -19.70 -6.12
C GLN A 519 -46.65 -20.05 -5.37
N PRO A 520 -46.67 -20.12 -4.02
CA PRO A 520 -47.19 -19.15 -3.03
C PRO A 520 -46.16 -18.81 -1.92
N ASN A 521 -46.52 -17.81 -1.13
CA ASN A 521 -46.00 -17.37 0.16
C ASN A 521 -45.35 -18.44 1.08
N ALA A 522 -44.21 -18.06 1.63
CA ALA A 522 -43.85 -18.44 2.99
C ALA A 522 -43.29 -17.21 3.74
N THR A 523 -44.07 -16.86 4.72
CA THR A 523 -43.90 -15.80 5.71
C THR A 523 -42.78 -16.07 6.70
N ALA A 524 -42.22 -14.97 7.25
CA ALA A 524 -41.63 -14.77 8.57
C ALA A 524 -40.18 -15.26 8.74
N ASN A 525 -39.28 -14.49 9.28
CA ASN A 525 -39.30 -13.71 10.50
C ASN A 525 -38.13 -12.70 10.52
N HIS A 526 -38.43 -11.51 10.99
CA HIS A 526 -37.52 -10.63 11.69
C HIS A 526 -36.93 -11.32 12.92
N GLU A 527 -35.63 -11.11 13.14
CA GLU A 527 -35.06 -10.60 14.38
C GLU A 527 -33.53 -10.63 14.31
N LEU A 528 -33.00 -9.43 14.48
CA LEU A 528 -31.91 -8.99 15.35
C LEU A 528 -30.51 -9.67 15.25
N LEU A 529 -29.56 -9.04 14.74
CA LEU A 529 -28.42 -8.32 15.36
C LEU A 529 -27.47 -7.81 14.28
#